data_ad604bca1768a4d0d4200e224e849788
#
_entry.id   ad604bca1768a4d0d4200e224e849788
#
_cell.length_a   1.000
_cell.length_b   1.000
_cell.length_c   1.000
_cell.angle_alpha   90.00
_cell.angle_beta   90.00
_cell.angle_gamma   90.00
#
_symmetry.space_group_name_H-M   'P 1'
#
loop_
_entity.id
_entity.type
_entity.pdbx_description
1 polymer ?
#
loop_
_entity_poly.entity_id
_entity_poly.type
_entity_poly.pdbx_seq_one_letter_code
_entity_poly.pdbx_strand_id
1 'polypeptide(L)'
;MGIFSKFFGALKKTKDAISMNITANILGLGNAATPLGLEAMKRMQENNSNKDTATDNMVRFVVINTAALHLIPTSIAFLRQDYGSENPMEIMLPAIITSILSLSVGISLTFLLKKVFKW
;
A
#
# COMPACT_ATOMS: atom_id res chain seq x y z
N MET A 1 -11.98 -26.12 18.06
CA MET A 1 -10.76 -25.26 18.04
C MET A 1 -10.21 -25.02 16.64
N GLY A 2 -10.35 -25.94 15.71
CA GLY A 2 -9.71 -25.84 14.40
C GLY A 2 -10.13 -24.67 13.51
N ILE A 3 -11.43 -24.39 13.39
CA ILE A 3 -11.94 -23.35 12.48
C ILE A 3 -11.61 -21.95 12.98
N PHE A 4 -11.83 -21.67 14.28
CA PHE A 4 -11.56 -20.36 14.85
C PHE A 4 -10.08 -20.04 14.87
N SER A 5 -9.22 -20.99 15.25
CA SER A 5 -7.78 -20.78 15.27
C SER A 5 -7.22 -20.53 13.86
N LYS A 6 -7.73 -21.24 12.86
CA LYS A 6 -7.36 -21.00 11.46
C LYS A 6 -7.82 -19.62 10.98
N PHE A 7 -9.04 -19.23 11.31
CA PHE A 7 -9.58 -17.92 10.95
C PHE A 7 -8.75 -16.77 11.55
N PHE A 8 -8.50 -16.83 12.86
CA PHE A 8 -7.67 -15.80 13.53
C PHE A 8 -6.23 -15.80 13.03
N GLY A 9 -5.67 -16.98 12.75
CA GLY A 9 -4.34 -17.10 12.16
C GLY A 9 -4.27 -16.47 10.76
N ALA A 10 -5.28 -16.71 9.93
CA ALA A 10 -5.37 -16.11 8.60
C ALA A 10 -5.49 -14.58 8.67
N LEU A 11 -6.32 -14.06 9.57
CA LEU A 11 -6.45 -12.61 9.78
C LEU A 11 -5.13 -11.97 10.23
N LYS A 12 -4.44 -12.62 11.16
CA LYS A 12 -3.14 -12.14 11.64
C LYS A 12 -2.12 -12.10 10.49
N LYS A 13 -2.03 -13.15 9.71
CA LYS A 13 -1.12 -13.22 8.57
C LYS A 13 -1.42 -12.14 7.52
N THR A 14 -2.70 -11.86 7.28
CA THR A 14 -3.13 -10.81 6.37
C THR A 14 -2.68 -9.43 6.88
N LYS A 15 -2.89 -9.14 8.16
CA LYS A 15 -2.45 -7.88 8.78
C LYS A 15 -0.94 -7.73 8.73
N ASP A 16 -0.19 -8.80 8.99
CA ASP A 16 1.26 -8.78 8.92
C ASP A 16 1.74 -8.46 7.50
N ALA A 17 1.16 -9.09 6.47
CA ALA A 17 1.51 -8.84 5.08
C ALA A 17 1.21 -7.39 4.67
N ILE A 18 0.05 -6.86 5.08
CA ILE A 18 -0.33 -5.46 4.83
C ILE A 18 0.66 -4.51 5.50
N SER A 19 0.97 -4.75 6.78
CA SER A 19 1.90 -3.91 7.54
C SER A 19 3.29 -3.89 6.93
N MET A 20 3.79 -5.04 6.51
CA MET A 20 5.10 -5.14 5.85
C MET A 20 5.11 -4.41 4.51
N ASN A 21 4.04 -4.54 3.72
CA ASN A 21 3.92 -3.81 2.45
C ASN A 21 3.92 -2.29 2.67
N ILE A 22 3.11 -1.81 3.61
CA ILE A 22 3.03 -0.38 3.93
C ILE A 22 4.38 0.13 4.44
N THR A 23 5.03 -0.61 5.32
CA THR A 23 6.36 -0.25 5.84
C THR A 23 7.38 -0.14 4.71
N ALA A 24 7.41 -1.10 3.79
CA ALA A 24 8.31 -1.07 2.64
C ALA A 24 8.04 0.15 1.74
N ASN A 25 6.76 0.50 1.53
CA ASN A 25 6.40 1.70 0.78
C ASN A 25 6.84 2.98 1.48
N ILE A 26 6.63 3.09 2.79
CA ILE A 26 7.06 4.26 3.58
C ILE A 26 8.57 4.45 3.48
N LEU A 27 9.33 3.36 3.50
CA LEU A 27 10.78 3.39 3.37
C LEU A 27 11.27 3.57 1.93
N GLY A 28 10.36 3.63 0.96
CA GLY A 28 10.71 3.78 -0.44
C GLY A 28 11.32 2.53 -1.08
N LEU A 29 11.07 1.36 -0.50
CA LEU A 29 11.61 0.08 -0.97
C LEU A 29 10.62 -0.60 -1.92
N GLY A 30 10.40 -0.01 -3.09
CA GLY A 30 9.42 -0.50 -4.07
C GLY A 30 9.62 -1.95 -4.47
N ASN A 31 10.87 -2.39 -4.61
CA ASN A 31 11.17 -3.77 -4.99
C ASN A 31 10.73 -4.78 -3.93
N ALA A 32 10.79 -4.42 -2.64
CA ALA A 32 10.29 -5.26 -1.56
C ALA A 32 8.78 -5.12 -1.35
N ALA A 33 8.23 -3.93 -1.61
CA ALA A 33 6.82 -3.63 -1.40
C ALA A 33 5.90 -4.46 -2.32
N THR A 34 6.28 -4.65 -3.59
CA THR A 34 5.46 -5.33 -4.59
C THR A 34 5.14 -6.79 -4.22
N PRO A 35 6.12 -7.66 -3.90
CA PRO A 35 5.82 -9.03 -3.47
C PRO A 35 4.98 -9.08 -2.19
N LEU A 36 5.23 -8.18 -1.25
CA LEU A 36 4.46 -8.10 0.00
C LEU A 36 3.02 -7.66 -0.26
N GLY A 37 2.81 -6.74 -1.21
CA GLY A 37 1.48 -6.32 -1.63
C GLY A 37 0.68 -7.43 -2.29
N LEU A 38 1.32 -8.20 -3.16
CA LEU A 38 0.69 -9.36 -3.81
C LEU A 38 0.29 -10.42 -2.79
N GLU A 39 1.14 -10.68 -1.79
CA GLU A 39 0.82 -11.62 -0.71
C GLU A 39 -0.36 -11.13 0.11
N ALA A 40 -0.41 -9.84 0.45
CA ALA A 40 -1.52 -9.25 1.19
C ALA A 40 -2.85 -9.38 0.41
N MET A 41 -2.84 -9.08 -0.88
CA MET A 41 -4.02 -9.21 -1.73
C MET A 41 -4.49 -10.66 -1.85
N LYS A 42 -3.56 -11.59 -1.99
CA LYS A 42 -3.86 -13.01 -2.02
C LYS A 42 -4.59 -13.46 -0.76
N ARG A 43 -4.10 -13.04 0.42
CA ARG A 43 -4.71 -13.37 1.69
C ARG A 43 -6.10 -12.72 1.87
N MET A 44 -6.25 -11.47 1.41
CA MET A 44 -7.56 -10.80 1.42
C MET A 44 -8.56 -11.53 0.52
N GLN A 45 -8.10 -12.02 -0.64
CA GLN A 45 -8.95 -12.79 -1.56
C GLN A 45 -9.38 -14.13 -0.97
N GLU A 46 -8.52 -14.80 -0.22
CA GLU A 46 -8.86 -16.04 0.47
C GLU A 46 -10.01 -15.86 1.46
N ASN A 47 -10.10 -14.68 2.09
CA ASN A 47 -11.14 -14.33 3.05
C ASN A 47 -12.34 -13.62 2.43
N ASN A 48 -12.33 -13.43 1.11
CA ASN A 48 -13.40 -12.74 0.40
C ASN A 48 -14.55 -13.71 0.09
N SER A 49 -15.75 -13.42 0.58
CA SER A 49 -16.94 -14.25 0.36
C SER A 49 -17.44 -14.19 -1.09
N ASN A 50 -17.24 -13.07 -1.77
CA ASN A 50 -17.59 -12.91 -3.20
C ASN A 50 -16.31 -12.74 -4.01
N LYS A 51 -15.85 -13.84 -4.62
CA LYS A 51 -14.57 -13.90 -5.34
C LYS A 51 -14.53 -13.02 -6.62
N ASP A 52 -15.69 -12.65 -7.13
CA ASP A 52 -15.78 -11.84 -8.36
C ASP A 52 -15.73 -10.34 -8.10
N THR A 53 -15.83 -9.93 -6.84
CA THR A 53 -15.90 -8.52 -6.46
C THR A 53 -14.85 -8.19 -5.39
N ALA A 54 -14.09 -7.13 -5.60
CA ALA A 54 -13.13 -6.65 -4.61
C ALA A 54 -13.85 -6.11 -3.36
N THR A 55 -13.33 -6.43 -2.18
CA THR A 55 -13.84 -5.85 -0.93
C THR A 55 -13.41 -4.39 -0.78
N ASP A 56 -14.07 -3.65 0.10
CA ASP A 56 -13.67 -2.26 0.41
C ASP A 56 -12.23 -2.17 0.89
N ASN A 57 -11.78 -3.13 1.70
CA ASN A 57 -10.41 -3.17 2.20
C ASN A 57 -9.40 -3.40 1.07
N MET A 58 -9.72 -4.25 0.10
CA MET A 58 -8.88 -4.47 -1.08
C MET A 58 -8.74 -3.19 -1.91
N VAL A 59 -9.84 -2.48 -2.12
CA VAL A 59 -9.83 -1.20 -2.86
C VAL A 59 -8.98 -0.16 -2.13
N ARG A 60 -9.16 -0.01 -0.83
CA ARG A 60 -8.37 0.92 -0.01
C ARG A 60 -6.89 0.59 -0.04
N PHE A 61 -6.56 -0.69 0.02
CA PHE A 61 -5.18 -1.15 -0.02
C PHE A 61 -4.52 -0.80 -1.36
N VAL A 62 -5.22 -1.01 -2.48
CA VAL A 62 -4.73 -0.63 -3.81
C VAL A 62 -4.54 0.88 -3.92
N VAL A 63 -5.48 1.68 -3.40
CA VAL A 63 -5.37 3.14 -3.41
C VAL A 63 -4.14 3.61 -2.63
N ILE A 64 -3.90 3.06 -1.44
CA ILE A 64 -2.73 3.40 -0.62
C ILE A 64 -1.43 3.07 -1.37
N ASN A 65 -1.36 1.90 -2.02
CA ASN A 65 -0.19 1.51 -2.79
C ASN A 65 0.02 2.38 -4.03
N THR A 66 -1.08 2.70 -4.73
CA THR A 66 -1.03 3.53 -5.94
C THR A 66 -0.61 4.98 -5.63
N ALA A 67 -1.04 5.51 -4.50
CA ALA A 67 -0.63 6.82 -4.04
C ALA A 67 0.86 6.90 -3.68
N ALA A 68 1.52 5.74 -3.57
CA ALA A 68 2.96 5.63 -3.34
C ALA A 68 3.44 6.47 -2.16
N LEU A 69 2.91 6.18 -0.97
CA LEU A 69 3.27 6.89 0.25
C LEU A 69 4.73 6.59 0.65
N HIS A 70 5.63 7.45 0.22
CA HIS A 70 7.05 7.35 0.51
C HIS A 70 7.48 8.48 1.45
N LEU A 71 7.66 8.17 2.73
CA LEU A 71 8.20 9.13 3.70
C LEU A 71 9.72 9.23 3.57
N ILE A 72 10.38 8.12 3.21
CA ILE A 72 11.82 8.08 2.98
C ILE A 72 12.04 7.62 1.52
N PRO A 73 12.39 8.53 0.59
CA PRO A 73 12.54 8.18 -0.83
C PRO A 73 13.90 7.51 -1.10
N THR A 74 14.13 6.33 -0.51
CA THR A 74 15.41 5.64 -0.54
C THR A 74 15.85 5.32 -1.97
N SER A 75 14.99 4.71 -2.78
CA SER A 75 15.33 4.29 -4.14
C SER A 75 15.63 5.49 -5.05
N ILE A 76 14.83 6.55 -4.95
CA ILE A 76 15.03 7.77 -5.72
C ILE A 76 16.30 8.49 -5.27
N ALA A 77 16.57 8.51 -3.96
CA ALA A 77 17.79 9.13 -3.43
C ALA A 77 19.05 8.42 -3.96
N PHE A 78 19.06 7.11 -4.02
CA PHE A 78 20.17 6.35 -4.60
C PHE A 78 20.36 6.66 -6.08
N LEU A 79 19.29 6.70 -6.86
CA LEU A 79 19.36 7.07 -8.27
C LEU A 79 19.92 8.49 -8.45
N ARG A 80 19.47 9.45 -7.65
CA ARG A 80 19.97 10.82 -7.71
C ARG A 80 21.44 10.89 -7.38
N GLN A 81 21.90 10.12 -6.41
CA GLN A 81 23.32 10.05 -6.06
C GLN A 81 24.14 9.46 -7.20
N ASP A 82 23.68 8.40 -7.86
CA ASP A 82 24.34 7.76 -8.98
C ASP A 82 24.48 8.71 -10.17
N TYR A 83 23.51 9.61 -10.37
CA TYR A 83 23.55 10.62 -11.43
C TYR A 83 24.24 11.94 -11.03
N GLY A 84 24.95 11.94 -9.90
CA GLY A 84 25.80 13.05 -9.49
C GLY A 84 25.13 14.15 -8.68
N SER A 85 23.97 13.88 -8.07
CA SER A 85 23.33 14.86 -7.19
C SER A 85 24.19 15.12 -5.94
N GLU A 86 24.45 16.39 -5.63
CA GLU A 86 25.20 16.78 -4.43
C GLU A 86 24.39 16.56 -3.16
N ASN A 87 23.05 16.63 -3.25
CA ASN A 87 22.15 16.45 -2.12
C ASN A 87 20.99 15.52 -2.51
N PRO A 88 21.23 14.19 -2.53
CA PRO A 88 20.21 13.21 -2.98
C PRO A 88 18.92 13.24 -2.16
N MET A 89 18.99 13.58 -0.86
CA MET A 89 17.84 13.59 0.04
C MET A 89 17.02 14.89 -0.04
N GLU A 90 17.40 15.84 -0.86
CA GLU A 90 16.66 17.07 -1.10
C GLU A 90 15.21 16.81 -1.56
N ILE A 91 15.00 15.69 -2.25
CA ILE A 91 13.66 15.28 -2.71
C ILE A 91 12.73 14.84 -1.60
N MET A 92 13.23 14.65 -0.36
CA MET A 92 12.43 14.09 0.74
C MET A 92 11.17 14.91 1.01
N LEU A 93 11.29 16.22 1.17
CA LEU A 93 10.15 17.08 1.48
C LEU A 93 9.12 17.13 0.35
N PRO A 94 9.51 17.38 -0.93
CA PRO A 94 8.56 17.28 -2.03
C PRO A 94 7.90 15.90 -2.14
N ALA A 95 8.64 14.81 -1.91
CA ALA A 95 8.10 13.46 -1.97
C ALA A 95 7.04 13.23 -0.89
N ILE A 96 7.28 13.66 0.34
CA ILE A 96 6.32 13.55 1.43
C ILE A 96 5.05 14.34 1.12
N ILE A 97 5.18 15.58 0.68
CA ILE A 97 4.03 16.45 0.34
C ILE A 97 3.20 15.81 -0.78
N THR A 98 3.85 15.37 -1.85
CA THR A 98 3.20 14.73 -2.99
C THR A 98 2.47 13.45 -2.57
N SER A 99 3.10 12.62 -1.74
CA SER A 99 2.52 11.38 -1.24
C SER A 99 1.27 11.64 -0.40
N ILE A 100 1.30 12.61 0.49
CA ILE A 100 0.15 12.98 1.33
C ILE A 100 -1.00 13.50 0.46
N LEU A 101 -0.72 14.37 -0.50
CA LEU A 101 -1.74 14.90 -1.42
C LEU A 101 -2.34 13.78 -2.27
N SER A 102 -1.52 12.91 -2.85
CA SER A 102 -1.98 11.78 -3.67
C SER A 102 -2.87 10.84 -2.86
N LEU A 103 -2.46 10.50 -1.64
CA LEU A 103 -3.23 9.62 -0.77
C LEU A 103 -4.57 10.26 -0.40
N SER A 104 -4.58 11.54 -0.07
CA SER A 104 -5.81 12.27 0.28
C SER A 104 -6.81 12.29 -0.89
N VAL A 105 -6.33 12.59 -2.09
CA VAL A 105 -7.16 12.60 -3.31
C VAL A 105 -7.67 11.19 -3.62
N GLY A 106 -6.80 10.18 -3.54
CA GLY A 106 -7.17 8.79 -3.82
C GLY A 106 -8.24 8.27 -2.89
N ILE A 107 -8.11 8.51 -1.58
CA ILE A 107 -9.10 8.10 -0.59
C ILE A 107 -10.42 8.84 -0.81
N SER A 108 -10.38 10.15 -1.05
CA SER A 108 -11.56 10.95 -1.31
C SER A 108 -12.32 10.46 -2.53
N LEU A 109 -11.61 10.16 -3.63
CA LEU A 109 -12.20 9.62 -4.84
C LEU A 109 -12.80 8.24 -4.60
N THR A 110 -12.17 7.39 -3.80
CA THR A 110 -12.69 6.07 -3.46
C THR A 110 -14.05 6.18 -2.77
N PHE A 111 -14.17 7.05 -1.78
CA PHE A 111 -15.44 7.28 -1.08
C PHE A 111 -16.51 7.85 -2.02
N LEU A 112 -16.13 8.82 -2.85
CA LEU A 112 -17.05 9.45 -3.79
C LEU A 112 -17.57 8.44 -4.83
N LEU A 113 -16.69 7.65 -5.44
CA LEU A 113 -17.06 6.66 -6.43
C LEU A 113 -17.90 5.55 -5.83
N LYS A 114 -17.59 5.10 -4.62
CA LYS A 114 -18.41 4.14 -3.89
C LYS A 114 -19.83 4.66 -3.71
N LYS A 115 -19.99 5.92 -3.31
CA LYS A 115 -21.29 6.54 -3.13
C LYS A 115 -22.07 6.65 -4.45
N VAL A 116 -21.38 7.01 -5.54
CA VAL A 116 -22.01 7.20 -6.86
C VAL A 116 -22.40 5.88 -7.49
N PHE A 117 -21.49 4.88 -7.47
CA PHE A 117 -21.70 3.58 -8.12
C PHE A 117 -22.30 2.52 -7.22
N LYS A 118 -22.48 2.81 -5.94
CA LYS A 118 -23.13 1.92 -4.95
C LYS A 118 -22.54 0.49 -4.91
N TRP A 119 -21.20 0.37 -4.97
CA TRP A 119 -20.59 -0.96 -4.77
C TRP A 119 -20.47 -1.38 -3.31
#